data_c0ffa773c8d4437ac64d2c3e9fe1559f
#
_entry.id   c0ffa773c8d4437ac64d2c3e9fe1559f
#
_cell.length_a   1.000
_cell.length_b   1.000
_cell.length_c   1.000
_cell.angle_alpha   90.00
_cell.angle_beta   90.00
_cell.angle_gamma   90.00
#
_symmetry.space_group_name_H-M   'P 1'
#
loop_
_entity.id
_entity.type
_entity.pdbx_description
1 polymer ?
#
loop_
_entity_poly.entity_id
_entity_poly.type
_entity_poly.pdbx_seq_one_letter_code
_entity_poly.pdbx_strand_id
1 'polypeptide(L)'
;MATKPTYNELERKIRQLEKEFLEYVRKVKELDKKRKVTEHSHIRRTISLMHINEELNREIKELKRSDTDELELVAHKLRERIKELSCLYDISSFRDDTGFSLDAVLQAVVDFIPHAIQFPEITCARLIFGDYEVATKNFKDTSWKLSREIKVNNKWIGTLEVCYLEEKPELDEGSFLKEAKNLIHAVAESIAKIIEREEAEAEIKKHQNHIEALIKKTSTKIFLKKN
;
A
#
# COMPACT_ATOMS: atom_id res chain seq x y z
N MET A 1 -36.86 18.87 31.02
CA MET A 1 -37.61 18.55 29.77
C MET A 1 -36.92 19.33 28.63
N ALA A 2 -36.30 18.68 27.69
CA ALA A 2 -35.71 19.37 26.54
C ALA A 2 -36.82 19.89 25.63
N THR A 3 -36.87 21.20 25.42
CA THR A 3 -37.84 21.85 24.53
C THR A 3 -37.59 21.37 23.10
N LYS A 4 -38.66 20.98 22.41
CA LYS A 4 -38.56 20.60 20.98
C LYS A 4 -38.11 21.83 20.19
N PRO A 5 -37.10 21.68 19.31
CA PRO A 5 -36.60 22.79 18.49
C PRO A 5 -37.71 23.34 17.59
N THR A 6 -37.74 24.65 17.42
CA THR A 6 -38.68 25.33 16.54
C THR A 6 -38.36 25.07 15.08
N TYR A 7 -39.33 25.21 14.18
CA TYR A 7 -39.16 25.07 12.73
C TYR A 7 -37.98 25.90 12.21
N ASN A 8 -37.83 27.13 12.63
CA ASN A 8 -36.77 28.05 12.25
C ASN A 8 -35.37 27.59 12.73
N GLU A 9 -35.30 26.96 13.92
CA GLU A 9 -34.04 26.39 14.42
C GLU A 9 -33.60 25.17 13.61
N LEU A 10 -34.54 24.32 13.21
CA LEU A 10 -34.31 23.18 12.35
C LEU A 10 -33.83 23.61 10.96
N GLU A 11 -34.46 24.64 10.37
CA GLU A 11 -34.09 25.18 9.07
C GLU A 11 -32.68 25.80 9.06
N ARG A 12 -32.34 26.54 10.14
CA ARG A 12 -30.94 27.05 10.30
C ARG A 12 -29.93 25.90 10.42
N LYS A 13 -30.28 24.85 11.16
CA LYS A 13 -29.39 23.71 11.34
C LYS A 13 -29.18 22.91 10.04
N ILE A 14 -30.20 22.81 9.19
CA ILE A 14 -30.08 22.22 7.85
C ILE A 14 -29.13 23.05 6.99
N ARG A 15 -29.35 24.36 6.88
CA ARG A 15 -28.47 25.23 6.07
C ARG A 15 -27.03 25.21 6.56
N GLN A 16 -26.80 25.08 7.86
CA GLN A 16 -25.47 24.95 8.43
C GLN A 16 -24.85 23.62 8.04
N LEU A 17 -25.56 22.50 8.16
CA LEU A 17 -25.08 21.16 7.76
C LEU A 17 -24.83 21.07 6.26
N GLU A 18 -25.67 21.66 5.42
CA GLU A 18 -25.46 21.74 3.98
C GLU A 18 -24.17 22.51 3.64
N LYS A 19 -23.89 23.61 4.34
CA LYS A 19 -22.67 24.39 4.17
C LYS A 19 -21.43 23.59 4.59
N GLU A 20 -21.49 22.93 5.73
CA GLU A 20 -20.40 22.07 6.23
C GLU A 20 -20.16 20.87 5.29
N PHE A 21 -21.22 20.28 4.76
CA PHE A 21 -21.13 19.20 3.78
C PHE A 21 -20.46 19.66 2.47
N LEU A 22 -20.84 20.81 1.94
CA LEU A 22 -20.23 21.39 0.74
C LEU A 22 -18.75 21.69 0.95
N GLU A 23 -18.39 22.21 2.12
CA GLU A 23 -16.97 22.48 2.45
C GLU A 23 -16.18 21.17 2.57
N TYR A 24 -16.78 20.14 3.15
CA TYR A 24 -16.17 18.81 3.25
C TYR A 24 -15.95 18.17 1.87
N VAL A 25 -16.97 18.21 1.01
CA VAL A 25 -16.86 17.73 -0.39
C VAL A 25 -15.75 18.47 -1.15
N ARG A 26 -15.62 19.79 -0.91
CA ARG A 26 -14.55 20.59 -1.52
C ARG A 26 -13.16 20.15 -1.05
N LYS A 27 -12.98 19.93 0.26
CA LYS A 27 -11.73 19.41 0.85
C LYS A 27 -11.36 18.03 0.30
N VAL A 28 -12.32 17.12 0.21
CA VAL A 28 -12.10 15.79 -0.36
C VAL A 28 -11.64 15.88 -1.81
N LYS A 29 -12.30 16.72 -2.64
CA LYS A 29 -11.89 16.94 -4.04
C LYS A 29 -10.47 17.54 -4.16
N GLU A 30 -10.11 18.47 -3.27
CA GLU A 30 -8.75 19.05 -3.25
C GLU A 30 -7.68 18.02 -2.85
N LEU A 31 -7.96 17.18 -1.86
CA LEU A 31 -7.08 16.09 -1.44
C LEU A 31 -6.91 15.06 -2.56
N ASP A 32 -7.98 14.69 -3.23
CA ASP A 32 -7.93 13.77 -4.37
C ASP A 32 -7.10 14.33 -5.54
N LYS A 33 -7.25 15.64 -5.81
CA LYS A 33 -6.42 16.32 -6.82
C LYS A 33 -4.94 16.32 -6.44
N LYS A 34 -4.61 16.62 -5.18
CA LYS A 34 -3.22 16.56 -4.68
C LYS A 34 -2.66 15.15 -4.76
N ARG A 35 -3.45 14.15 -4.37
CA ARG A 35 -3.08 12.74 -4.47
C ARG A 35 -2.71 12.37 -5.91
N LYS A 36 -3.59 12.64 -6.88
CA LYS A 36 -3.35 12.35 -8.31
C LYS A 36 -2.06 13.00 -8.83
N VAL A 37 -1.77 14.24 -8.45
CA VAL A 37 -0.53 14.92 -8.82
C VAL A 37 0.70 14.22 -8.25
N THR A 38 0.64 13.81 -6.97
CA THR A 38 1.72 13.08 -6.32
C THR A 38 1.94 11.71 -6.96
N GLU A 39 0.86 10.99 -7.24
CA GLU A 39 0.89 9.68 -7.93
C GLU A 39 1.54 9.78 -9.31
N HIS A 40 1.15 10.75 -10.12
CA HIS A 40 1.78 10.99 -11.42
C HIS A 40 3.28 11.30 -11.31
N SER A 41 3.68 12.06 -10.27
CA SER A 41 5.08 12.34 -10.00
C SER A 41 5.86 11.07 -9.64
N HIS A 42 5.29 10.21 -8.80
CA HIS A 42 5.89 8.92 -8.44
C HIS A 42 6.01 7.99 -9.65
N ILE A 43 4.95 7.87 -10.45
CA ILE A 43 4.98 7.06 -11.68
C ILE A 43 6.07 7.55 -12.64
N ARG A 44 6.16 8.85 -12.90
CA ARG A 44 7.22 9.41 -13.75
C ARG A 44 8.61 9.11 -13.22
N ARG A 45 8.81 9.24 -11.91
CA ARG A 45 10.10 8.95 -11.27
C ARG A 45 10.46 7.48 -11.38
N THR A 46 9.50 6.59 -11.19
CA THR A 46 9.69 5.13 -11.34
C THR A 46 10.02 4.76 -12.78
N ILE A 47 9.30 5.31 -13.77
CA ILE A 47 9.60 5.09 -15.20
C ILE A 47 10.99 5.62 -15.55
N SER A 48 11.38 6.78 -15.03
CA SER A 48 12.73 7.34 -15.25
C SER A 48 13.82 6.43 -14.67
N LEU A 49 13.60 5.89 -13.46
CA LEU A 49 14.51 4.95 -12.83
C LEU A 49 14.59 3.61 -13.59
N MET A 50 13.48 3.14 -14.14
CA MET A 50 13.47 1.94 -15.00
C MET A 50 14.29 2.18 -16.27
N HIS A 51 14.14 3.35 -16.92
CA HIS A 51 14.90 3.69 -18.11
C HIS A 51 16.41 3.79 -17.83
N ILE A 52 16.79 4.45 -16.73
CA ILE A 52 18.19 4.51 -16.29
C ILE A 52 18.73 3.11 -16.01
N ASN A 53 17.94 2.23 -15.38
CA ASN A 53 18.35 0.85 -15.13
C ASN A 53 18.50 0.04 -16.42
N GLU A 54 17.66 0.27 -17.42
CA GLU A 54 17.81 -0.37 -18.74
C GLU A 54 19.05 0.12 -19.48
N GLU A 55 19.38 1.41 -19.41
CA GLU A 55 20.62 1.98 -19.96
C GLU A 55 21.84 1.39 -19.27
N LEU A 56 21.86 1.40 -17.93
CA LEU A 56 22.95 0.79 -17.16
C LEU A 56 23.13 -0.71 -17.47
N ASN A 57 22.05 -1.44 -17.67
CA ASN A 57 22.13 -2.85 -18.09
C ASN A 57 22.71 -3.02 -19.49
N ARG A 58 22.46 -2.09 -20.42
CA ARG A 58 23.10 -2.10 -21.75
C ARG A 58 24.59 -1.82 -21.65
N GLU A 59 24.98 -0.79 -20.89
CA GLU A 59 26.40 -0.46 -20.67
C GLU A 59 27.16 -1.62 -20.01
N ILE A 60 26.55 -2.25 -18.98
CA ILE A 60 27.13 -3.45 -18.36
C ILE A 60 27.30 -4.58 -19.38
N LYS A 61 26.37 -4.74 -20.31
CA LYS A 61 26.44 -5.78 -21.34
C LYS A 61 27.55 -5.52 -22.37
N GLU A 62 27.82 -4.26 -22.63
CA GLU A 62 28.93 -3.84 -23.51
C GLU A 62 30.30 -3.98 -22.81
N LEU A 63 30.38 -3.58 -21.53
CA LEU A 63 31.59 -3.74 -20.71
C LEU A 63 31.92 -5.21 -20.39
N LYS A 64 30.93 -6.10 -20.29
CA LYS A 64 31.14 -7.56 -20.12
C LYS A 64 31.97 -8.22 -21.21
N ARG A 65 32.20 -7.54 -22.31
CA ARG A 65 33.12 -8.04 -23.36
C ARG A 65 34.59 -7.85 -23.01
N SER A 66 34.90 -7.17 -21.91
CA SER A 66 36.26 -6.75 -21.57
C SER A 66 36.86 -7.32 -20.26
N ASP A 67 36.04 -7.61 -19.17
CA ASP A 67 36.59 -8.14 -17.90
C ASP A 67 35.55 -8.87 -17.07
N THR A 68 35.80 -10.12 -16.60
CA THR A 68 34.76 -11.07 -16.28
C THR A 68 34.28 -11.13 -14.82
N ASP A 69 35.09 -10.91 -13.82
CA ASP A 69 34.68 -11.27 -12.42
C ASP A 69 34.07 -10.14 -11.60
N GLU A 70 34.58 -8.93 -11.70
CA GLU A 70 34.04 -7.76 -10.98
C GLU A 70 32.73 -7.27 -11.57
N LEU A 71 32.56 -7.44 -12.87
CA LEU A 71 31.39 -7.11 -13.66
C LEU A 71 30.18 -8.04 -13.38
N GLU A 72 30.42 -9.30 -13.07
CA GLU A 72 29.34 -10.24 -12.70
C GLU A 72 28.68 -9.86 -11.38
N LEU A 73 29.46 -9.41 -10.40
CA LEU A 73 28.95 -8.95 -9.12
C LEU A 73 28.09 -7.69 -9.26
N VAL A 74 28.56 -6.72 -10.08
CA VAL A 74 27.82 -5.48 -10.34
C VAL A 74 26.53 -5.76 -11.12
N ALA A 75 26.59 -6.64 -12.13
CA ALA A 75 25.41 -7.05 -12.89
C ALA A 75 24.39 -7.83 -12.04
N HIS A 76 24.86 -8.61 -11.07
CA HIS A 76 23.99 -9.28 -10.11
C HIS A 76 23.28 -8.25 -9.21
N LYS A 77 24.02 -7.33 -8.60
CA LYS A 77 23.46 -6.25 -7.77
C LYS A 77 22.43 -5.41 -8.53
N LEU A 78 22.69 -5.13 -9.81
CA LEU A 78 21.77 -4.35 -10.62
C LEU A 78 20.48 -5.11 -10.97
N ARG A 79 20.58 -6.40 -11.27
CA ARG A 79 19.41 -7.26 -11.50
C ARG A 79 18.52 -7.34 -10.27
N GLU A 80 19.11 -7.46 -9.08
CA GLU A 80 18.36 -7.43 -7.82
C GLU A 80 17.67 -6.06 -7.63
N ARG A 81 18.36 -4.96 -7.97
CA ARG A 81 17.76 -3.63 -7.89
C ARG A 81 16.57 -3.41 -8.84
N ILE A 82 16.63 -4.01 -10.04
CA ILE A 82 15.50 -3.99 -10.99
C ILE A 82 14.32 -4.78 -10.43
N LYS A 83 14.54 -5.94 -9.83
CA LYS A 83 13.49 -6.73 -9.19
C LYS A 83 12.83 -5.96 -8.05
N GLU A 84 13.61 -5.30 -7.19
CA GLU A 84 13.10 -4.41 -6.13
C GLU A 84 12.18 -3.34 -6.70
N LEU A 85 12.63 -2.63 -7.73
CA LEU A 85 11.86 -1.54 -8.35
C LEU A 85 10.60 -2.05 -9.03
N SER A 86 10.67 -3.19 -9.71
CA SER A 86 9.50 -3.82 -10.33
C SER A 86 8.47 -4.22 -9.27
N CYS A 87 8.91 -4.81 -8.17
CA CYS A 87 8.05 -5.16 -7.04
C CYS A 87 7.33 -3.92 -6.49
N LEU A 88 8.06 -2.84 -6.23
CA LEU A 88 7.48 -1.60 -5.72
C LEU A 88 6.54 -0.92 -6.73
N TYR A 89 6.84 -1.05 -8.01
CA TYR A 89 5.97 -0.56 -9.09
C TYR A 89 4.65 -1.34 -9.14
N ASP A 90 4.72 -2.67 -9.13
CA ASP A 90 3.54 -3.53 -9.18
C ASP A 90 2.66 -3.30 -7.95
N ILE A 91 3.24 -3.20 -6.75
CA ILE A 91 2.51 -2.83 -5.52
C ILE A 91 1.84 -1.45 -5.68
N SER A 92 2.51 -0.50 -6.31
CA SER A 92 1.94 0.83 -6.55
C SER A 92 0.81 0.81 -7.58
N SER A 93 0.90 -0.04 -8.61
CA SER A 93 -0.12 -0.16 -9.65
C SER A 93 -1.39 -0.86 -9.17
N PHE A 94 -1.28 -1.86 -8.30
CA PHE A 94 -2.43 -2.49 -7.64
C PHE A 94 -3.26 -1.49 -6.83
N ARG A 95 -2.65 -0.41 -6.38
CA ARG A 95 -3.30 0.64 -5.60
C ARG A 95 -4.24 1.54 -6.42
N ASP A 96 -4.01 1.67 -7.72
CA ASP A 96 -4.77 2.59 -8.57
C ASP A 96 -6.00 1.94 -9.24
N ASP A 97 -6.11 0.63 -9.18
CA ASP A 97 -7.22 -0.12 -9.74
C ASP A 97 -8.40 -0.15 -8.73
N THR A 98 -9.33 0.78 -8.89
CA THR A 98 -10.44 1.07 -7.96
C THR A 98 -11.48 -0.05 -7.81
N GLY A 99 -11.16 -1.28 -8.22
CA GLY A 99 -12.07 -2.43 -8.18
C GLY A 99 -11.64 -3.58 -7.27
N PHE A 100 -10.41 -3.56 -6.75
CA PHE A 100 -9.92 -4.66 -5.92
C PHE A 100 -10.18 -4.44 -4.43
N SER A 101 -10.58 -5.50 -3.73
CA SER A 101 -10.66 -5.48 -2.27
C SER A 101 -9.26 -5.41 -1.65
N LEU A 102 -9.14 -4.86 -0.44
CA LEU A 102 -7.88 -4.84 0.31
C LEU A 102 -7.24 -6.25 0.37
N ASP A 103 -8.05 -7.27 0.58
CA ASP A 103 -7.63 -8.67 0.64
C ASP A 103 -6.94 -9.11 -0.66
N ALA A 104 -7.52 -8.78 -1.82
CA ALA A 104 -6.95 -9.13 -3.12
C ALA A 104 -5.61 -8.42 -3.36
N VAL A 105 -5.50 -7.16 -2.94
CA VAL A 105 -4.25 -6.40 -3.03
C VAL A 105 -3.18 -6.99 -2.14
N LEU A 106 -3.50 -7.29 -0.87
CA LEU A 106 -2.55 -7.88 0.07
C LEU A 106 -2.10 -9.29 -0.38
N GLN A 107 -3.02 -10.11 -0.91
CA GLN A 107 -2.68 -11.42 -1.48
C GLN A 107 -1.73 -11.27 -2.67
N ALA A 108 -2.00 -10.36 -3.60
CA ALA A 108 -1.14 -10.12 -4.75
C ALA A 108 0.26 -9.66 -4.34
N VAL A 109 0.37 -8.78 -3.33
CA VAL A 109 1.65 -8.35 -2.78
C VAL A 109 2.43 -9.53 -2.18
N VAL A 110 1.77 -10.37 -1.39
CA VAL A 110 2.40 -11.54 -0.77
C VAL A 110 2.85 -12.57 -1.81
N ASP A 111 2.02 -12.83 -2.82
CA ASP A 111 2.33 -13.76 -3.91
C ASP A 111 3.48 -13.26 -4.80
N PHE A 112 3.68 -11.95 -4.88
CA PHE A 112 4.74 -11.35 -5.67
C PHE A 112 6.12 -11.38 -4.96
N ILE A 113 6.18 -11.33 -3.62
CA ILE A 113 7.44 -11.28 -2.85
C ILE A 113 8.45 -12.36 -3.26
N PRO A 114 8.07 -13.66 -3.42
CA PRO A 114 9.02 -14.68 -3.84
C PRO A 114 9.72 -14.37 -5.16
N HIS A 115 9.02 -13.76 -6.12
CA HIS A 115 9.57 -13.44 -7.44
C HIS A 115 10.58 -12.30 -7.40
N ALA A 116 10.51 -11.46 -6.38
CA ALA A 116 11.41 -10.32 -6.19
C ALA A 116 12.67 -10.67 -5.39
N ILE A 117 12.80 -11.90 -4.88
CA ILE A 117 13.93 -12.36 -4.08
C ILE A 117 14.80 -13.35 -4.87
N GLN A 118 16.03 -13.56 -4.40
CA GLN A 118 17.08 -14.29 -5.12
C GLN A 118 16.71 -15.75 -5.45
N PHE A 119 15.92 -16.43 -4.59
CA PHE A 119 15.58 -17.84 -4.76
C PHE A 119 14.05 -18.02 -4.77
N PRO A 120 13.36 -17.65 -5.86
CA PRO A 120 11.89 -17.67 -5.94
C PRO A 120 11.27 -19.03 -5.64
N GLU A 121 11.93 -20.11 -6.08
CA GLU A 121 11.41 -21.48 -6.01
C GLU A 121 11.27 -22.00 -4.57
N ILE A 122 12.12 -21.50 -3.68
CA ILE A 122 12.16 -21.90 -2.27
C ILE A 122 11.72 -20.77 -1.33
N THR A 123 11.36 -19.61 -1.86
CA THR A 123 10.86 -18.50 -1.06
C THR A 123 9.36 -18.63 -0.85
N CYS A 124 8.93 -18.37 0.36
CA CYS A 124 7.51 -18.20 0.70
C CYS A 124 7.34 -16.97 1.60
N ALA A 125 6.15 -16.41 1.59
CA ALA A 125 5.84 -15.21 2.34
C ALA A 125 4.50 -15.32 3.06
N ARG A 126 4.37 -14.60 4.18
CA ARG A 126 3.15 -14.48 4.96
C ARG A 126 3.03 -13.07 5.51
N LEU A 127 1.83 -12.54 5.45
CA LEU A 127 1.43 -11.29 6.09
C LEU A 127 0.40 -11.61 7.18
N ILE A 128 0.65 -11.17 8.39
CA ILE A 128 -0.27 -11.25 9.53
C ILE A 128 -0.69 -9.83 9.89
N PHE A 129 -1.99 -9.57 9.92
CA PHE A 129 -2.55 -8.26 10.20
C PHE A 129 -3.83 -8.40 11.05
N GLY A 130 -3.76 -8.06 12.34
CA GLY A 130 -4.84 -8.33 13.29
C GLY A 130 -5.19 -9.83 13.34
N ASP A 131 -6.46 -10.15 13.07
CA ASP A 131 -6.95 -11.53 12.94
C ASP A 131 -6.86 -12.07 11.51
N TYR A 132 -6.28 -11.30 10.59
CA TYR A 132 -6.21 -11.59 9.18
C TYR A 132 -4.82 -12.13 8.80
N GLU A 133 -4.81 -13.22 8.03
CA GLU A 133 -3.58 -13.85 7.56
C GLU A 133 -3.65 -14.10 6.05
N VAL A 134 -2.63 -13.68 5.33
CA VAL A 134 -2.44 -13.92 3.92
C VAL A 134 -1.08 -14.56 3.71
N ALA A 135 -1.02 -15.65 2.94
CA ALA A 135 0.21 -16.38 2.71
C ALA A 135 0.30 -16.90 1.28
N THR A 136 1.54 -17.12 0.81
CA THR A 136 1.78 -17.86 -0.43
C THR A 136 1.35 -19.31 -0.25
N LYS A 137 0.93 -19.96 -1.35
CA LYS A 137 0.45 -21.35 -1.33
C LYS A 137 1.44 -22.36 -0.77
N ASN A 138 2.74 -22.08 -0.89
CA ASN A 138 3.85 -22.91 -0.44
C ASN A 138 4.36 -22.51 0.95
N PHE A 139 3.66 -21.61 1.68
CA PHE A 139 4.16 -21.11 2.95
C PHE A 139 4.40 -22.22 3.98
N LYS A 140 5.60 -22.20 4.56
CA LYS A 140 6.00 -22.98 5.72
C LYS A 140 6.85 -22.12 6.64
N ASP A 141 6.57 -22.16 7.91
CA ASP A 141 7.41 -21.49 8.91
C ASP A 141 8.71 -22.27 9.10
N THR A 142 9.83 -21.61 8.87
CA THR A 142 11.16 -22.19 8.94
C THR A 142 12.09 -21.34 9.81
N SER A 143 13.24 -21.88 10.19
CA SER A 143 14.26 -21.11 10.92
C SER A 143 14.93 -20.04 10.03
N TRP A 144 14.92 -20.19 8.72
CA TRP A 144 15.46 -19.24 7.75
C TRP A 144 14.40 -18.19 7.40
N LYS A 145 14.14 -17.31 8.37
CA LYS A 145 13.05 -16.34 8.32
C LYS A 145 13.54 -14.90 8.46
N LEU A 146 12.99 -14.03 7.65
CA LEU A 146 13.09 -12.59 7.76
C LEU A 146 11.72 -12.02 8.11
N SER A 147 11.62 -11.32 9.23
CA SER A 147 10.38 -10.69 9.68
C SER A 147 10.53 -9.16 9.70
N ARG A 148 9.46 -8.46 9.32
CA ARG A 148 9.35 -7.01 9.44
C ARG A 148 8.01 -6.61 10.03
N GLU A 149 8.08 -5.72 11.01
CA GLU A 149 6.89 -5.12 11.60
C GLU A 149 6.24 -4.13 10.62
N ILE A 150 4.91 -4.16 10.58
CA ILE A 150 4.10 -3.19 9.86
C ILE A 150 3.52 -2.24 10.88
N LYS A 151 3.78 -0.93 10.70
CA LYS A 151 3.34 0.11 11.62
C LYS A 151 2.55 1.18 10.87
N VAL A 152 1.37 1.51 11.38
CA VAL A 152 0.56 2.66 10.95
C VAL A 152 0.47 3.64 12.12
N ASN A 153 0.77 4.91 11.87
CA ASN A 153 0.79 5.95 12.91
C ASN A 153 1.61 5.54 14.15
N ASN A 154 2.76 4.92 13.92
CA ASN A 154 3.67 4.40 14.96
C ASN A 154 3.11 3.27 15.84
N LYS A 155 1.93 2.71 15.49
CA LYS A 155 1.36 1.54 16.16
C LYS A 155 1.65 0.30 15.33
N TRP A 156 2.13 -0.74 15.99
CA TRP A 156 2.24 -2.06 15.38
C TRP A 156 0.84 -2.59 15.03
N ILE A 157 0.67 -3.00 13.79
CA ILE A 157 -0.60 -3.53 13.26
C ILE A 157 -0.45 -4.92 12.68
N GLY A 158 0.77 -5.32 12.32
CA GLY A 158 1.00 -6.61 11.68
C GLY A 158 2.47 -6.93 11.47
N THR A 159 2.72 -8.08 10.84
CA THR A 159 4.07 -8.56 10.54
C THR A 159 4.09 -9.18 9.15
N LEU A 160 5.10 -8.81 8.38
CA LEU A 160 5.45 -9.46 7.13
C LEU A 160 6.59 -10.45 7.39
N GLU A 161 6.40 -11.70 7.04
CA GLU A 161 7.37 -12.77 7.17
C GLU A 161 7.72 -13.33 5.80
N VAL A 162 9.01 -13.56 5.57
CA VAL A 162 9.54 -14.20 4.37
C VAL A 162 10.49 -15.31 4.80
N CYS A 163 10.27 -16.50 4.31
CA CYS A 163 11.01 -17.70 4.70
C CYS A 163 11.61 -18.37 3.46
N TYR A 164 12.79 -18.97 3.64
CA TYR A 164 13.31 -19.98 2.73
C TYR A 164 12.87 -21.37 3.20
N LEU A 165 12.43 -22.21 2.26
CA LEU A 165 12.01 -23.60 2.53
C LEU A 165 13.18 -24.55 2.74
N GLU A 166 14.40 -24.15 2.32
CA GLU A 166 15.62 -24.91 2.42
C GLU A 166 16.75 -24.06 2.98
N GLU A 167 17.73 -24.74 3.60
CA GLU A 167 18.94 -24.10 4.09
C GLU A 167 19.76 -23.54 2.93
N LYS A 168 20.18 -22.30 3.06
CA LYS A 168 21.12 -21.65 2.14
C LYS A 168 22.38 -21.26 2.88
N PRO A 169 23.56 -21.25 2.21
CA PRO A 169 24.77 -20.75 2.81
C PRO A 169 24.58 -19.34 3.36
N GLU A 170 25.08 -19.09 4.54
CA GLU A 170 25.09 -17.75 5.12
C GLU A 170 25.87 -16.80 4.21
N LEU A 171 25.22 -15.75 3.76
CA LEU A 171 25.81 -14.69 2.95
C LEU A 171 25.84 -13.42 3.82
N ASP A 172 27.00 -12.84 4.03
CA ASP A 172 27.32 -11.57 4.71
C ASP A 172 26.72 -11.36 6.13
N GLU A 173 25.42 -11.56 6.34
CA GLU A 173 24.72 -11.32 7.62
C GLU A 173 23.51 -12.26 7.82
N GLY A 174 23.66 -13.55 7.55
CA GLY A 174 22.60 -14.55 7.67
C GLY A 174 22.05 -15.01 6.31
N SER A 175 20.91 -15.72 6.31
CA SER A 175 20.37 -16.39 5.12
C SER A 175 19.85 -15.45 4.03
N PHE A 176 19.66 -14.15 4.32
CA PHE A 176 19.14 -13.16 3.39
C PHE A 176 20.16 -12.08 3.06
N LEU A 177 20.30 -11.77 1.77
CA LEU A 177 21.10 -10.65 1.29
C LEU A 177 20.59 -9.32 1.83
N LYS A 178 21.47 -8.33 1.96
CA LYS A 178 21.14 -6.98 2.40
C LYS A 178 20.06 -6.34 1.52
N GLU A 179 20.12 -6.58 0.23
CA GLU A 179 19.15 -6.13 -0.77
C GLU A 179 17.75 -6.70 -0.48
N ALA A 180 17.65 -8.00 -0.19
CA ALA A 180 16.38 -8.62 0.21
C ALA A 180 15.82 -8.02 1.50
N LYS A 181 16.68 -7.75 2.50
CA LYS A 181 16.27 -7.10 3.74
C LYS A 181 15.70 -5.69 3.49
N ASN A 182 16.31 -4.92 2.60
CA ASN A 182 15.87 -3.59 2.22
C ASN A 182 14.54 -3.64 1.44
N LEU A 183 14.41 -4.58 0.50
CA LEU A 183 13.19 -4.79 -0.24
C LEU A 183 12.01 -5.11 0.69
N ILE A 184 12.18 -6.09 1.58
CA ILE A 184 11.12 -6.48 2.51
C ILE A 184 10.75 -5.34 3.47
N HIS A 185 11.70 -4.50 3.84
CA HIS A 185 11.42 -3.29 4.59
C HIS A 185 10.54 -2.31 3.77
N ALA A 186 10.91 -2.03 2.53
CA ALA A 186 10.15 -1.14 1.66
C ALA A 186 8.74 -1.68 1.33
N VAL A 187 8.61 -3.00 1.16
CA VAL A 187 7.31 -3.65 0.98
C VAL A 187 6.44 -3.50 2.23
N ALA A 188 6.99 -3.72 3.43
CA ALA A 188 6.27 -3.53 4.68
C ALA A 188 5.78 -2.09 4.86
N GLU A 189 6.59 -1.08 4.52
CA GLU A 189 6.18 0.32 4.51
C GLU A 189 5.08 0.60 3.47
N SER A 190 5.14 -0.03 2.30
CA SER A 190 4.12 0.12 1.26
C SER A 190 2.78 -0.49 1.69
N ILE A 191 2.81 -1.65 2.32
CA ILE A 191 1.62 -2.29 2.92
C ILE A 191 1.02 -1.38 4.00
N ALA A 192 1.84 -0.81 4.89
CA ALA A 192 1.36 0.12 5.91
C ALA A 192 0.59 1.30 5.31
N LYS A 193 1.12 1.90 4.24
CA LYS A 193 0.47 3.01 3.53
C LYS A 193 -0.85 2.61 2.85
N ILE A 194 -0.92 1.39 2.31
CA ILE A 194 -2.16 0.85 1.71
C ILE A 194 -3.24 0.73 2.80
N ILE A 195 -2.89 0.13 3.94
CA ILE A 195 -3.81 -0.07 5.05
C ILE A 195 -4.27 1.28 5.64
N GLU A 196 -3.35 2.21 5.89
CA GLU A 196 -3.66 3.56 6.39
C GLU A 196 -4.66 4.29 5.50
N ARG A 197 -4.49 4.15 4.19
CA ARG A 197 -5.40 4.74 3.21
C ARG A 197 -6.78 4.12 3.26
N GLU A 198 -6.87 2.79 3.29
CA GLU A 198 -8.15 2.07 3.36
C GLU A 198 -8.93 2.43 4.64
N GLU A 199 -8.24 2.52 5.78
CA GLU A 199 -8.83 2.96 7.03
C GLU A 199 -9.40 4.39 6.92
N ALA A 200 -8.62 5.30 6.33
CA ALA A 200 -9.05 6.68 6.12
C ALA A 200 -10.25 6.78 5.15
N GLU A 201 -10.25 6.02 4.06
CA GLU A 201 -11.37 5.98 3.10
C GLU A 201 -12.65 5.40 3.75
N ALA A 202 -12.51 4.35 4.55
CA ALA A 202 -13.63 3.76 5.30
C ALA A 202 -14.22 4.75 6.33
N GLU A 203 -13.37 5.51 7.02
CA GLU A 203 -13.81 6.53 7.97
C GLU A 203 -14.56 7.68 7.28
N ILE A 204 -14.04 8.15 6.16
CA ILE A 204 -14.68 9.15 5.30
C ILE A 204 -16.06 8.68 4.87
N LYS A 205 -16.17 7.46 4.36
CA LYS A 205 -17.45 6.87 3.91
C LYS A 205 -18.45 6.73 5.05
N LYS A 206 -17.99 6.35 6.23
CA LYS A 206 -18.84 6.27 7.43
C LYS A 206 -19.39 7.64 7.82
N HIS A 207 -18.58 8.68 7.78
CA HIS A 207 -19.01 10.05 8.04
C HIS A 207 -20.00 10.57 7.00
N GLN A 208 -19.76 10.30 5.72
CA GLN A 208 -20.66 10.66 4.62
C GLN A 208 -22.05 10.02 4.82
N ASN A 209 -22.09 8.70 5.06
CA ASN A 209 -23.32 7.97 5.29
C ASN A 209 -24.07 8.53 6.54
N HIS A 210 -23.34 8.90 7.58
CA HIS A 210 -23.93 9.49 8.78
C HIS A 210 -24.58 10.85 8.51
N ILE A 211 -23.89 11.71 7.76
CA ILE A 211 -24.39 13.03 7.35
C ILE A 211 -25.63 12.88 6.45
N GLU A 212 -25.60 11.99 5.47
CA GLU A 212 -26.76 11.70 4.60
C GLU A 212 -27.98 11.22 5.40
N ALA A 213 -27.76 10.33 6.35
CA ALA A 213 -28.83 9.85 7.25
C ALA A 213 -29.43 10.99 8.10
N LEU A 214 -28.59 11.91 8.60
CA LEU A 214 -29.04 13.08 9.34
C LEU A 214 -29.86 14.04 8.47
N ILE A 215 -29.41 14.33 7.27
CA ILE A 215 -30.09 15.18 6.29
C ILE A 215 -31.46 14.58 5.96
N LYS A 216 -31.53 13.28 5.63
CA LYS A 216 -32.78 12.57 5.33
C LYS A 216 -33.76 12.60 6.49
N LYS A 217 -33.28 12.34 7.71
CA LYS A 217 -34.11 12.36 8.93
C LYS A 217 -34.66 13.77 9.25
N THR A 218 -33.87 14.79 8.96
CA THR A 218 -34.27 16.18 9.23
C THR A 218 -35.24 16.68 8.16
N SER A 219 -35.00 16.35 6.89
CA SER A 219 -35.94 16.68 5.78
C SER A 219 -37.30 16.03 5.96
N THR A 220 -37.35 14.75 6.37
CA THR A 220 -38.63 14.05 6.66
C THR A 220 -39.38 14.70 7.82
N LYS A 221 -38.66 15.16 8.86
CA LYS A 221 -39.32 15.86 10.00
C LYS A 221 -39.90 17.22 9.61
N ILE A 222 -39.29 17.90 8.65
CA ILE A 222 -39.78 19.19 8.14
C ILE A 222 -41.05 18.99 7.31
N PHE A 223 -41.05 17.97 6.43
CA PHE A 223 -42.24 17.63 5.61
C PHE A 223 -43.45 17.25 6.47
N LEU A 224 -43.26 16.44 7.51
CA LEU A 224 -44.35 16.02 8.42
C LEU A 224 -44.87 17.14 9.33
N LYS A 225 -44.19 18.28 9.44
CA LYS A 225 -44.62 19.42 10.27
C LYS A 225 -45.31 20.52 9.46
N LYS A 226 -45.31 20.39 8.11
CA LYS A 226 -45.89 21.36 7.18
C LYS A 226 -47.30 20.95 6.69
N ASN A 227 -47.73 19.72 7.00
CA ASN A 227 -49.08 19.19 6.87
C ASN A 227 -49.72 19.07 8.28
#